data_dca8325b5dc81a5b14f0e1ee8af050c0
#
_entry.id   dca8325b5dc81a5b14f0e1ee8af050c0
#
_cell.length_a   1.000
_cell.length_b   1.000
_cell.length_c   1.000
_cell.angle_alpha   90.00
_cell.angle_beta   90.00
_cell.angle_gamma   90.00
#
_symmetry.space_group_name_H-M   'P 1'
#
loop_
_entity.id
_entity.type
_entity.pdbx_description
1 polymer ?
#
loop_
_entity_poly.entity_id
_entity_poly.type
_entity_poly.pdbx_seq_one_letter_code
_entity_poly.pdbx_strand_id
1 'polypeptide(L)'
;MSIPETVKTLESYSGSSFCPEDFTAFWKEQNQNAAQPRPVVWNRVPFHNPMADYWELTFPATDGKLLTARFLRPKQGTPAPLVLMFHDNARRTRGWHHMTRFIALGCAVLALENREGCYSLTKGWEDGPAGLSLTQLYTDALTAAHLAGTLPGVDSTRMLAWGEGLGGGLAIVTAAMLPDRVVKCAALHPMPADFYKVWESGVREGLCAGLREQFRNDDPAHDKEEALFRALGYVDLCGFAPLLRGELLLGTGLMDTVALPAAQYAVYN
;
A
#
# COMPACT_ATOMS: atom_id res chain seq x y z
N MET A 1 -25.09 -9.21 -18.58
CA MET A 1 -24.62 -7.82 -18.84
C MET A 1 -23.43 -7.89 -19.76
N SER A 2 -23.36 -7.09 -20.80
CA SER A 2 -22.22 -7.05 -21.70
C SER A 2 -21.06 -6.29 -21.03
N ILE A 3 -19.80 -6.53 -21.49
CA ILE A 3 -18.63 -5.81 -20.94
C ILE A 3 -18.80 -4.29 -20.98
N PRO A 4 -19.27 -3.66 -22.07
CA PRO A 4 -19.52 -2.21 -22.10
C PRO A 4 -20.55 -1.73 -21.07
N GLU A 5 -21.62 -2.49 -20.82
CA GLU A 5 -22.62 -2.13 -19.78
C GLU A 5 -22.02 -2.25 -18.37
N THR A 6 -21.19 -3.26 -18.13
CA THR A 6 -20.48 -3.44 -16.87
C THR A 6 -19.54 -2.25 -16.62
N VAL A 7 -18.73 -1.87 -17.61
CA VAL A 7 -17.82 -0.72 -17.49
C VAL A 7 -18.59 0.58 -17.21
N LYS A 8 -19.68 0.86 -17.95
CA LYS A 8 -20.53 2.04 -17.70
C LYS A 8 -21.07 2.10 -16.28
N THR A 9 -21.46 0.97 -15.71
CA THR A 9 -21.96 0.90 -14.32
C THR A 9 -20.82 1.22 -13.33
N LEU A 10 -19.62 0.69 -13.60
CA LEU A 10 -18.45 0.91 -12.76
C LEU A 10 -17.96 2.38 -12.82
N GLU A 11 -17.98 3.00 -14.00
CA GLU A 11 -17.60 4.42 -14.21
C GLU A 11 -18.47 5.41 -13.42
N SER A 12 -19.67 5.01 -13.01
CA SER A 12 -20.58 5.83 -12.22
C SER A 12 -20.59 5.48 -10.72
N TYR A 13 -19.83 4.48 -10.32
CA TYR A 13 -19.80 4.01 -8.93
C TYR A 13 -18.76 4.75 -8.10
N SER A 14 -19.18 5.41 -7.03
CA SER A 14 -18.32 6.24 -6.17
C SER A 14 -18.02 5.64 -4.79
N GLY A 15 -18.38 4.37 -4.59
CA GLY A 15 -18.14 3.67 -3.32
C GLY A 15 -19.30 3.79 -2.33
N SER A 16 -19.25 2.94 -1.31
CA SER A 16 -20.25 2.86 -0.23
C SER A 16 -19.64 2.93 1.17
N SER A 17 -18.31 2.90 1.27
CA SER A 17 -17.62 2.92 2.55
C SER A 17 -17.71 4.27 3.26
N PHE A 18 -17.77 4.19 4.59
CA PHE A 18 -17.71 5.36 5.46
C PHE A 18 -16.29 5.91 5.53
N CYS A 19 -16.11 7.21 5.35
CA CYS A 19 -14.85 7.89 5.61
C CYS A 19 -14.97 8.71 6.91
N PRO A 20 -14.13 8.48 7.93
CA PRO A 20 -14.15 9.25 9.17
C PRO A 20 -13.89 10.74 8.93
N GLU A 21 -14.55 11.62 9.70
CA GLU A 21 -14.37 13.07 9.57
C GLU A 21 -12.94 13.53 9.86
N ASP A 22 -12.26 12.84 10.78
CA ASP A 22 -10.89 13.13 11.18
C ASP A 22 -9.82 12.32 10.39
N PHE A 23 -10.23 11.60 9.34
CA PHE A 23 -9.35 10.75 8.51
C PHE A 23 -8.06 11.46 8.11
N THR A 24 -8.18 12.67 7.59
CA THR A 24 -7.01 13.43 7.12
C THR A 24 -6.09 13.85 8.29
N ALA A 25 -6.66 14.21 9.43
CA ALA A 25 -5.88 14.59 10.62
C ALA A 25 -5.15 13.36 11.18
N PHE A 26 -5.83 12.23 11.29
CA PHE A 26 -5.25 10.95 11.71
C PHE A 26 -4.06 10.56 10.84
N TRP A 27 -4.22 10.53 9.51
CA TRP A 27 -3.14 10.12 8.61
C TRP A 27 -2.01 11.13 8.50
N LYS A 28 -2.28 12.42 8.70
CA LYS A 28 -1.24 13.44 8.83
C LYS A 28 -0.34 13.16 10.03
N GLU A 29 -0.89 12.80 11.17
CA GLU A 29 -0.13 12.41 12.36
C GLU A 29 0.69 11.14 12.12
N GLN A 30 0.08 10.07 11.56
CA GLN A 30 0.80 8.84 11.24
C GLN A 30 1.97 9.10 10.27
N ASN A 31 1.77 9.95 9.27
CA ASN A 31 2.81 10.33 8.31
C ASN A 31 3.94 11.13 8.97
N GLN A 32 3.64 12.04 9.91
CA GLN A 32 4.65 12.76 10.68
C GLN A 32 5.49 11.82 11.55
N ASN A 33 4.87 10.82 12.17
CA ASN A 33 5.56 9.80 12.96
C ASN A 33 6.46 8.92 12.07
N ALA A 34 6.00 8.57 10.87
CA ALA A 34 6.76 7.81 9.89
C ALA A 34 7.98 8.60 9.35
N ALA A 35 7.89 9.93 9.30
CA ALA A 35 8.94 10.81 8.78
C ALA A 35 10.16 10.98 9.71
N GLN A 36 10.09 10.52 10.96
CA GLN A 36 11.17 10.68 11.91
C GLN A 36 12.44 9.95 11.43
N PRO A 37 13.62 10.57 11.55
CA PRO A 37 14.89 9.95 11.16
C PRO A 37 15.11 8.62 11.90
N ARG A 38 15.61 7.61 11.19
CA ARG A 38 15.84 6.27 11.73
C ARG A 38 17.21 5.73 11.37
N PRO A 39 17.87 4.99 12.28
CA PRO A 39 19.11 4.31 11.94
C PRO A 39 18.85 3.23 10.87
N VAL A 40 19.78 3.09 9.93
CA VAL A 40 19.71 2.12 8.86
C VAL A 40 20.96 1.25 8.87
N VAL A 41 20.78 -0.06 8.92
CA VAL A 41 21.83 -1.03 8.72
C VAL A 41 21.88 -1.42 7.24
N TRP A 42 23.07 -1.31 6.66
CA TRP A 42 23.32 -1.57 5.26
C TRP A 42 24.10 -2.86 5.10
N ASN A 43 23.51 -3.84 4.45
CA ASN A 43 24.16 -5.10 4.10
C ASN A 43 24.33 -5.16 2.58
N ARG A 44 25.59 -5.05 2.12
CA ARG A 44 25.88 -5.15 0.69
C ARG A 44 25.63 -6.58 0.20
N VAL A 45 24.86 -6.72 -0.86
CA VAL A 45 24.61 -8.01 -1.51
C VAL A 45 25.67 -8.23 -2.56
N PRO A 46 26.36 -9.39 -2.58
CA PRO A 46 27.42 -9.72 -3.55
C PRO A 46 26.84 -10.12 -4.92
N PHE A 47 25.85 -9.36 -5.40
CA PHE A 47 25.28 -9.58 -6.72
C PHE A 47 26.12 -8.83 -7.76
N HIS A 48 26.76 -9.58 -8.66
CA HIS A 48 27.64 -8.97 -9.65
C HIS A 48 26.83 -8.38 -10.81
N ASN A 49 26.77 -7.05 -10.87
CA ASN A 49 26.18 -6.30 -11.96
C ASN A 49 27.07 -5.08 -12.27
N PRO A 50 27.56 -4.90 -13.52
CA PRO A 50 28.41 -3.76 -13.87
C PRO A 50 27.67 -2.43 -13.79
N MET A 51 26.33 -2.40 -13.89
CA MET A 51 25.51 -1.20 -13.97
C MET A 51 24.88 -0.79 -12.65
N ALA A 52 24.80 -1.67 -11.64
CA ALA A 52 24.09 -1.39 -10.41
C ALA A 52 24.78 -1.96 -9.15
N ASP A 53 24.54 -1.33 -8.02
CA ASP A 53 24.86 -1.82 -6.68
C ASP A 53 23.60 -2.26 -5.94
N TYR A 54 23.74 -3.23 -5.01
CA TYR A 54 22.63 -3.90 -4.31
C TYR A 54 22.88 -3.96 -2.81
N TRP A 55 21.82 -3.65 -2.02
CA TRP A 55 21.86 -3.74 -0.56
C TRP A 55 20.56 -4.28 0.00
N GLU A 56 20.65 -4.97 1.10
CA GLU A 56 19.55 -5.20 2.02
C GLU A 56 19.65 -4.16 3.14
N LEU A 57 18.56 -3.44 3.35
CA LEU A 57 18.44 -2.42 4.39
C LEU A 57 17.60 -2.99 5.53
N THR A 58 18.02 -2.69 6.79
CA THR A 58 17.22 -2.98 7.97
C THR A 58 17.08 -1.69 8.78
N PHE A 59 15.87 -1.35 9.16
CA PHE A 59 15.53 -0.13 9.89
C PHE A 59 14.31 -0.32 10.78
N PRO A 60 14.15 0.42 11.89
CA PRO A 60 13.00 0.29 12.76
C PRO A 60 11.76 0.98 12.16
N ALA A 61 10.60 0.33 12.33
CA ALA A 61 9.27 0.93 12.16
C ALA A 61 8.94 1.93 13.26
N THR A 62 7.77 2.55 13.21
CA THR A 62 7.29 3.50 14.24
C THR A 62 7.09 2.84 15.61
N ASP A 63 6.75 1.55 15.62
CA ASP A 63 6.58 0.72 16.83
C ASP A 63 7.88 0.03 17.29
N GLY A 64 9.00 0.30 16.63
CA GLY A 64 10.32 -0.29 16.93
C GLY A 64 10.55 -1.67 16.29
N LYS A 65 9.58 -2.28 15.64
CA LYS A 65 9.78 -3.54 14.90
C LYS A 65 10.75 -3.31 13.74
N LEU A 66 11.67 -4.24 13.52
CA LEU A 66 12.61 -4.15 12.41
C LEU A 66 11.93 -4.49 11.09
N LEU A 67 12.04 -3.56 10.15
CA LEU A 67 11.66 -3.71 8.76
C LEU A 67 12.88 -4.01 7.90
N THR A 68 12.67 -4.73 6.81
CA THR A 68 13.71 -5.00 5.81
C THR A 68 13.24 -4.51 4.44
N ALA A 69 14.21 -4.02 3.65
CA ALA A 69 13.94 -3.62 2.28
C ALA A 69 15.14 -3.96 1.39
N ARG A 70 14.87 -4.25 0.12
CA ARG A 70 15.88 -4.40 -0.91
C ARG A 70 16.07 -3.09 -1.63
N PHE A 71 17.31 -2.61 -1.66
CA PHE A 71 17.68 -1.39 -2.35
C PHE A 71 18.69 -1.67 -3.46
N LEU A 72 18.43 -1.13 -4.64
CA LEU A 72 19.38 -1.14 -5.75
C LEU A 72 19.35 0.21 -6.47
N ARG A 73 20.53 0.62 -6.94
CA ARG A 73 20.67 1.89 -7.66
C ARG A 73 21.67 1.77 -8.82
N PRO A 74 21.55 2.60 -9.85
CA PRO A 74 22.60 2.73 -10.86
C PRO A 74 23.93 3.15 -10.22
N LYS A 75 25.05 2.60 -10.75
CA LYS A 75 26.41 3.00 -10.32
C LYS A 75 26.84 4.36 -10.84
N GLN A 76 26.29 4.77 -11.98
CA GLN A 76 26.69 6.00 -12.69
C GLN A 76 25.47 6.88 -12.92
N GLY A 77 25.71 8.18 -13.01
CA GLY A 77 24.72 9.18 -13.38
C GLY A 77 24.41 10.18 -12.26
N THR A 78 23.48 11.07 -12.55
CA THR A 78 22.86 12.01 -11.61
C THR A 78 21.99 11.25 -10.60
N PRO A 79 21.53 11.88 -9.50
CA PRO A 79 20.56 11.24 -8.62
C PRO A 79 19.40 10.64 -9.42
N ALA A 80 19.12 9.34 -9.21
CA ALA A 80 18.17 8.58 -9.98
C ALA A 80 16.74 8.74 -9.45
N PRO A 81 15.71 8.80 -10.32
CA PRO A 81 14.35 8.59 -9.89
C PRO A 81 14.23 7.27 -9.13
N LEU A 82 13.31 7.19 -8.18
CA LEU A 82 13.14 6.00 -7.36
C LEU A 82 11.79 5.32 -7.62
N VAL A 83 11.82 3.99 -7.73
CA VAL A 83 10.63 3.13 -7.68
C VAL A 83 10.50 2.53 -6.29
N LEU A 84 9.45 2.91 -5.57
CA LEU A 84 9.00 2.24 -4.35
C LEU A 84 8.17 1.02 -4.76
N MET A 85 8.57 -0.17 -4.34
CA MET A 85 7.88 -1.40 -4.69
C MET A 85 7.27 -2.06 -3.46
N PHE A 86 5.98 -2.38 -3.57
CA PHE A 86 5.22 -3.07 -2.55
C PHE A 86 4.65 -4.37 -3.10
N HIS A 87 4.79 -5.45 -2.33
CA HIS A 87 4.30 -6.76 -2.75
C HIS A 87 2.91 -7.06 -2.18
N ASP A 88 2.22 -8.00 -2.79
CA ASP A 88 0.89 -8.43 -2.40
C ASP A 88 0.90 -9.27 -1.12
N ASN A 89 -0.29 -9.45 -0.55
CA ASN A 89 -0.56 -10.38 0.54
C ASN A 89 -0.09 -11.81 0.17
N ALA A 90 0.41 -12.55 1.16
CA ALA A 90 0.92 -13.91 0.99
C ALA A 90 2.05 -14.07 -0.05
N ARG A 91 2.66 -12.96 -0.49
CA ARG A 91 3.86 -12.95 -1.34
C ARG A 91 5.02 -12.32 -0.58
N ARG A 92 6.20 -12.37 -1.18
CA ARG A 92 7.40 -11.69 -0.70
C ARG A 92 7.95 -10.78 -1.78
N THR A 93 8.86 -9.91 -1.39
CA THR A 93 9.60 -9.08 -2.34
C THR A 93 10.20 -9.94 -3.45
N ARG A 94 9.98 -9.54 -4.69
CA ARG A 94 10.47 -10.26 -5.86
C ARG A 94 12.01 -10.33 -5.90
N GLY A 95 12.53 -11.31 -6.61
CA GLY A 95 13.98 -11.51 -6.74
C GLY A 95 14.71 -10.30 -7.37
N TRP A 96 15.99 -10.16 -7.10
CA TRP A 96 16.84 -9.06 -7.58
C TRP A 96 16.77 -8.85 -9.10
N HIS A 97 16.74 -9.94 -9.88
CA HIS A 97 16.64 -9.88 -11.33
C HIS A 97 15.37 -9.18 -11.82
N HIS A 98 14.27 -9.33 -11.12
CA HIS A 98 13.00 -8.67 -11.46
C HIS A 98 13.08 -7.15 -11.27
N MET A 99 13.76 -6.70 -10.21
CA MET A 99 13.95 -5.29 -9.91
C MET A 99 15.01 -4.63 -10.80
N THR A 100 16.01 -5.39 -11.24
CA THR A 100 17.13 -4.91 -12.07
C THR A 100 16.66 -4.28 -13.40
N ARG A 101 15.48 -4.64 -13.92
CA ARG A 101 14.90 -4.01 -15.10
C ARG A 101 14.76 -2.49 -15.00
N PHE A 102 14.52 -1.96 -13.79
CA PHE A 102 14.39 -0.54 -13.56
C PHE A 102 15.72 0.22 -13.66
N ILE A 103 16.84 -0.47 -13.44
CA ILE A 103 18.18 0.08 -13.65
C ILE A 103 18.39 0.44 -15.13
N ALA A 104 17.87 -0.37 -16.06
CA ALA A 104 17.93 -0.07 -17.48
C ALA A 104 17.15 1.20 -17.88
N LEU A 105 16.17 1.60 -17.05
CA LEU A 105 15.42 2.85 -17.18
C LEU A 105 16.05 4.01 -16.38
N GLY A 106 17.23 3.80 -15.81
CA GLY A 106 17.93 4.80 -15.01
C GLY A 106 17.33 5.02 -13.62
N CYS A 107 16.45 4.13 -13.13
CA CYS A 107 15.79 4.26 -11.84
C CYS A 107 16.49 3.45 -10.76
N ALA A 108 16.55 3.98 -9.54
CA ALA A 108 16.78 3.20 -8.34
C ALA A 108 15.49 2.49 -7.91
N VAL A 109 15.58 1.47 -7.05
CA VAL A 109 14.43 0.74 -6.52
C VAL A 109 14.61 0.54 -5.02
N LEU A 110 13.57 0.80 -4.26
CA LEU A 110 13.41 0.32 -2.88
C LEU A 110 12.20 -0.59 -2.80
N ALA A 111 12.40 -1.86 -2.50
CA ALA A 111 11.32 -2.84 -2.34
C ALA A 111 11.19 -3.22 -0.87
N LEU A 112 10.10 -2.81 -0.24
CA LEU A 112 9.79 -3.11 1.16
C LEU A 112 9.32 -4.56 1.29
N GLU A 113 9.84 -5.28 2.28
CA GLU A 113 9.27 -6.54 2.74
C GLU A 113 8.22 -6.22 3.81
N ASN A 114 6.97 -6.61 3.58
CA ASN A 114 5.88 -6.38 4.53
C ASN A 114 6.11 -7.19 5.81
N ARG A 115 5.74 -6.61 6.95
CA ARG A 115 5.82 -7.31 8.24
C ARG A 115 4.94 -8.55 8.25
N GLU A 116 5.41 -9.62 8.87
CA GLU A 116 4.64 -10.85 9.01
C GLU A 116 3.44 -10.66 9.97
N GLY A 117 2.35 -11.37 9.70
CA GLY A 117 1.17 -11.43 10.57
C GLY A 117 0.21 -10.24 10.50
N CYS A 118 0.34 -9.35 9.50
CA CYS A 118 -0.52 -8.17 9.31
C CYS A 118 -1.51 -8.32 8.16
N TYR A 119 -1.99 -9.53 7.89
CA TYR A 119 -2.82 -9.82 6.72
C TYR A 119 -4.28 -10.14 7.06
N SER A 120 -4.83 -9.44 8.04
CA SER A 120 -6.26 -9.50 8.37
C SER A 120 -6.83 -8.10 8.46
N LEU A 121 -7.98 -7.88 7.85
CA LEU A 121 -8.67 -6.58 7.87
C LEU A 121 -9.07 -6.18 9.28
N THR A 122 -9.51 -7.12 10.09
CA THR A 122 -10.12 -6.86 11.39
C THR A 122 -9.14 -6.91 12.56
N LYS A 123 -7.89 -7.35 12.34
CA LYS A 123 -6.94 -7.50 13.43
C LYS A 123 -6.62 -6.15 14.10
N GLY A 124 -6.91 -6.06 15.39
CA GLY A 124 -6.63 -4.87 16.22
C GLY A 124 -7.67 -3.77 16.12
N TRP A 125 -8.82 -4.00 15.50
CA TRP A 125 -9.84 -2.97 15.29
C TRP A 125 -10.45 -2.46 16.61
N GLU A 126 -10.56 -3.32 17.65
CA GLU A 126 -11.09 -2.95 18.96
C GLU A 126 -10.17 -2.00 19.75
N ASP A 127 -8.88 -1.95 19.40
CA ASP A 127 -7.89 -1.02 19.94
C ASP A 127 -7.94 0.36 19.24
N GLY A 128 -8.95 0.60 18.43
CA GLY A 128 -9.12 1.83 17.65
C GLY A 128 -8.31 1.86 16.36
N PRO A 129 -8.37 2.97 15.61
CA PRO A 129 -7.76 3.08 14.27
C PRO A 129 -6.24 2.84 14.26
N ALA A 130 -5.53 3.28 15.30
CA ALA A 130 -4.08 3.08 15.42
C ALA A 130 -3.70 1.62 15.73
N GLY A 131 -4.62 0.86 16.35
CA GLY A 131 -4.45 -0.57 16.67
C GLY A 131 -4.59 -1.50 15.47
N LEU A 132 -5.27 -1.05 14.41
CA LEU A 132 -5.45 -1.84 13.20
C LEU A 132 -4.11 -2.28 12.59
N SER A 133 -3.99 -3.57 12.30
CA SER A 133 -2.78 -4.11 11.68
C SER A 133 -2.48 -3.52 10.30
N LEU A 134 -3.51 -3.09 9.56
CA LEU A 134 -3.36 -2.37 8.31
C LEU A 134 -2.82 -0.95 8.51
N THR A 135 -3.20 -0.25 9.57
CA THR A 135 -2.60 1.05 9.93
C THR A 135 -1.09 0.92 10.14
N GLN A 136 -0.67 -0.13 10.85
CA GLN A 136 0.76 -0.39 11.04
C GLN A 136 1.47 -0.66 9.70
N LEU A 137 0.84 -1.45 8.82
CA LEU A 137 1.40 -1.77 7.51
C LEU A 137 1.50 -0.53 6.60
N TYR A 138 0.49 0.34 6.61
CA TYR A 138 0.50 1.60 5.87
C TYR A 138 1.58 2.55 6.42
N THR A 139 1.73 2.62 7.73
CA THR A 139 2.78 3.41 8.39
C THR A 139 4.18 2.87 8.07
N ASP A 140 4.34 1.54 7.92
CA ASP A 140 5.61 0.95 7.46
C ASP A 140 5.95 1.36 6.03
N ALA A 141 4.97 1.38 5.13
CA ALA A 141 5.17 1.83 3.76
C ALA A 141 5.58 3.31 3.72
N LEU A 142 4.93 4.16 4.54
CA LEU A 142 5.31 5.58 4.68
C LEU A 142 6.72 5.72 5.26
N THR A 143 7.08 4.94 6.28
CA THR A 143 8.43 4.93 6.86
C THR A 143 9.49 4.58 5.82
N ALA A 144 9.25 3.54 5.01
CA ALA A 144 10.13 3.15 3.92
C ALA A 144 10.23 4.24 2.84
N ALA A 145 9.13 4.92 2.52
CA ALA A 145 9.12 6.00 1.53
C ALA A 145 9.86 7.25 2.02
N HIS A 146 9.72 7.63 3.29
CA HIS A 146 10.51 8.72 3.89
C HIS A 146 12.00 8.38 3.90
N LEU A 147 12.36 7.16 4.33
CA LEU A 147 13.74 6.67 4.29
C LEU A 147 14.29 6.72 2.87
N ALA A 148 13.53 6.24 1.89
CA ALA A 148 13.93 6.19 0.50
C ALA A 148 14.39 7.54 -0.06
N GLY A 149 13.72 8.63 0.34
CA GLY A 149 14.07 9.99 -0.03
C GLY A 149 15.40 10.50 0.56
N THR A 150 15.99 9.78 1.53
CA THR A 150 17.29 10.12 2.14
C THR A 150 18.44 9.26 1.64
N LEU A 151 18.15 8.25 0.80
CA LEU A 151 19.16 7.30 0.34
C LEU A 151 20.12 7.94 -0.66
N PRO A 152 21.42 7.65 -0.58
CA PRO A 152 22.42 8.25 -1.47
C PRO A 152 22.19 7.88 -2.93
N GLY A 153 22.22 8.89 -3.79
CA GLY A 153 22.03 8.73 -5.23
C GLY A 153 20.57 8.63 -5.68
N VAL A 154 19.61 8.93 -4.80
CA VAL A 154 18.18 9.00 -5.09
C VAL A 154 17.75 10.45 -5.25
N ASP A 155 16.92 10.74 -6.26
CA ASP A 155 16.18 11.98 -6.39
C ASP A 155 14.85 11.88 -5.65
N SER A 156 14.79 12.49 -4.48
CA SER A 156 13.62 12.43 -3.58
C SER A 156 12.39 13.18 -4.11
N THR A 157 12.52 13.93 -5.20
CA THR A 157 11.42 14.66 -5.84
C THR A 157 10.78 13.90 -7.01
N ARG A 158 11.39 12.78 -7.42
CA ARG A 158 10.95 11.95 -8.53
C ARG A 158 10.79 10.50 -8.10
N MET A 159 9.82 10.25 -7.24
CA MET A 159 9.48 8.89 -6.81
C MET A 159 8.22 8.40 -7.51
N LEU A 160 8.19 7.09 -7.77
CA LEU A 160 7.04 6.35 -8.26
C LEU A 160 6.72 5.24 -7.25
N ALA A 161 5.46 5.11 -6.86
CA ALA A 161 4.99 3.97 -6.07
C ALA A 161 4.37 2.91 -6.99
N TRP A 162 4.74 1.64 -6.78
CA TRP A 162 4.24 0.52 -7.58
C TRP A 162 3.88 -0.67 -6.70
N GLY A 163 2.74 -1.30 -6.97
CA GLY A 163 2.37 -2.53 -6.27
C GLY A 163 1.19 -3.26 -6.87
N GLU A 164 1.00 -4.50 -6.42
CA GLU A 164 -0.08 -5.41 -6.81
C GLU A 164 -0.89 -5.80 -5.56
N GLY A 165 -2.20 -5.94 -5.67
CA GLY A 165 -3.08 -6.34 -4.58
C GLY A 165 -2.96 -5.40 -3.37
N LEU A 166 -2.63 -5.94 -2.20
CA LEU A 166 -2.31 -5.14 -1.01
C LEU A 166 -1.16 -4.16 -1.27
N GLY A 167 -0.13 -4.58 -2.02
CA GLY A 167 0.95 -3.69 -2.44
C GLY A 167 0.46 -2.55 -3.32
N GLY A 168 -0.56 -2.74 -4.14
CA GLY A 168 -1.25 -1.69 -4.88
C GLY A 168 -1.91 -0.69 -3.95
N GLY A 169 -2.53 -1.16 -2.87
CA GLY A 169 -3.05 -0.32 -1.78
C GLY A 169 -1.96 0.50 -1.11
N LEU A 170 -0.83 -0.14 -0.74
CA LEU A 170 0.32 0.56 -0.15
C LEU A 170 0.89 1.63 -1.08
N ALA A 171 0.90 1.39 -2.40
CA ALA A 171 1.33 2.36 -3.40
C ALA A 171 0.41 3.60 -3.42
N ILE A 172 -0.91 3.39 -3.37
CA ILE A 172 -1.91 4.47 -3.31
C ILE A 172 -1.76 5.27 -2.02
N VAL A 173 -1.70 4.62 -0.86
CA VAL A 173 -1.49 5.28 0.45
C VAL A 173 -0.22 6.13 0.43
N THR A 174 0.87 5.57 -0.06
CA THR A 174 2.16 6.27 -0.13
C THR A 174 2.10 7.49 -1.05
N ALA A 175 1.46 7.37 -2.22
CA ALA A 175 1.29 8.48 -3.15
C ALA A 175 0.36 9.58 -2.60
N ALA A 176 -0.71 9.18 -1.91
CA ALA A 176 -1.65 10.11 -1.27
C ALA A 176 -1.02 10.91 -0.13
N MET A 177 -0.18 10.25 0.69
CA MET A 177 0.44 10.87 1.86
C MET A 177 1.74 11.61 1.57
N LEU A 178 2.37 11.38 0.40
CA LEU A 178 3.61 12.02 -0.05
C LEU A 178 3.45 12.65 -1.45
N PRO A 179 2.41 13.48 -1.69
CA PRO A 179 2.05 13.94 -3.04
C PRO A 179 3.13 14.82 -3.71
N ASP A 180 3.99 15.47 -2.92
CA ASP A 180 5.07 16.33 -3.44
C ASP A 180 6.34 15.52 -3.82
N ARG A 181 6.39 14.24 -3.50
CA ARG A 181 7.53 13.35 -3.77
C ARG A 181 7.17 12.19 -4.68
N VAL A 182 6.01 11.57 -4.45
CA VAL A 182 5.51 10.44 -5.25
C VAL A 182 4.62 10.99 -6.36
N VAL A 183 5.27 11.28 -7.49
CA VAL A 183 4.63 11.96 -8.63
C VAL A 183 3.84 11.02 -9.54
N LYS A 184 4.07 9.71 -9.41
CA LYS A 184 3.37 8.66 -10.17
C LYS A 184 3.07 7.46 -9.27
N CYS A 185 1.89 6.88 -9.47
CA CYS A 185 1.45 5.66 -8.80
C CYS A 185 0.96 4.66 -9.83
N ALA A 186 1.44 3.41 -9.76
CA ALA A 186 0.93 2.31 -10.55
C ALA A 186 0.44 1.21 -9.62
N ALA A 187 -0.89 1.07 -9.52
CA ALA A 187 -1.56 0.14 -8.64
C ALA A 187 -2.34 -0.90 -9.45
N LEU A 188 -1.96 -2.17 -9.33
CA LEU A 188 -2.62 -3.28 -9.99
C LEU A 188 -3.51 -4.02 -8.98
N HIS A 189 -4.78 -4.16 -9.29
CA HIS A 189 -5.78 -4.78 -8.40
C HIS A 189 -5.73 -4.27 -6.96
N PRO A 190 -5.65 -2.92 -6.73
CA PRO A 190 -5.41 -2.40 -5.39
C PRO A 190 -6.51 -2.83 -4.41
N MET A 191 -6.05 -3.19 -3.21
CA MET A 191 -6.92 -3.55 -2.09
C MET A 191 -6.22 -3.21 -0.76
N PRO A 192 -6.97 -3.04 0.34
CA PRO A 192 -8.42 -3.13 0.46
C PRO A 192 -9.13 -1.80 0.13
N ALA A 193 -10.24 -1.88 -0.54
CA ALA A 193 -11.07 -0.72 -0.89
C ALA A 193 -12.55 -1.06 -0.75
N ASP A 194 -13.36 -0.08 -0.40
CA ASP A 194 -14.81 -0.15 -0.28
C ASP A 194 -15.27 -1.40 0.51
N PHE A 195 -14.88 -1.44 1.76
CA PHE A 195 -15.10 -2.60 2.64
C PHE A 195 -16.57 -3.01 2.75
N TYR A 196 -17.48 -2.04 2.74
CA TYR A 196 -18.90 -2.33 2.84
C TYR A 196 -19.38 -3.06 1.59
N LYS A 197 -19.00 -2.59 0.41
CA LYS A 197 -19.29 -3.25 -0.86
C LYS A 197 -18.71 -4.65 -0.95
N VAL A 198 -17.48 -4.82 -0.50
CA VAL A 198 -16.80 -6.11 -0.44
C VAL A 198 -17.56 -7.09 0.47
N TRP A 199 -18.01 -6.64 1.64
CA TRP A 199 -18.82 -7.42 2.56
C TRP A 199 -20.16 -7.84 1.97
N GLU A 200 -20.94 -6.87 1.44
CA GLU A 200 -22.23 -7.13 0.78
C GLU A 200 -22.11 -8.09 -0.40
N SER A 201 -21.03 -7.98 -1.18
CA SER A 201 -20.79 -8.85 -2.34
C SER A 201 -20.36 -10.26 -1.97
N GLY A 202 -20.22 -10.57 -0.70
CA GLY A 202 -19.95 -11.92 -0.23
C GLY A 202 -18.50 -12.37 -0.41
N VAL A 203 -17.54 -11.46 -0.61
CA VAL A 203 -16.10 -11.81 -0.63
C VAL A 203 -15.67 -12.32 0.74
N ARG A 204 -15.07 -13.52 0.76
CA ARG A 204 -14.74 -14.23 2.00
C ARG A 204 -13.30 -14.78 2.02
N GLU A 205 -12.48 -14.37 1.08
CA GLU A 205 -11.13 -14.88 0.85
C GLU A 205 -10.06 -13.79 1.03
N GLY A 206 -8.81 -14.19 1.11
CA GLY A 206 -7.67 -13.29 1.25
C GLY A 206 -7.77 -12.41 2.49
N LEU A 207 -7.52 -11.10 2.34
CA LEU A 207 -7.66 -10.14 3.43
C LEU A 207 -9.07 -10.08 4.02
N CYS A 208 -10.10 -10.31 3.19
CA CYS A 208 -11.50 -10.24 3.58
C CYS A 208 -11.95 -11.43 4.45
N ALA A 209 -11.14 -12.49 4.56
CA ALA A 209 -11.43 -13.61 5.46
C ALA A 209 -11.62 -13.15 6.91
N GLY A 210 -10.91 -12.10 7.34
CA GLY A 210 -11.04 -11.52 8.66
C GLY A 210 -12.45 -11.00 8.97
N LEU A 211 -13.17 -10.43 8.01
CA LEU A 211 -14.58 -10.01 8.20
C LEU A 211 -15.49 -11.22 8.45
N ARG A 212 -15.29 -12.30 7.69
CA ARG A 212 -16.05 -13.52 7.91
C ARG A 212 -15.78 -14.15 9.27
N GLU A 213 -14.52 -14.19 9.69
CA GLU A 213 -14.12 -14.72 10.98
C GLU A 213 -14.73 -13.89 12.12
N GLN A 214 -14.68 -12.57 12.02
CA GLN A 214 -15.26 -11.63 12.97
C GLN A 214 -16.75 -11.90 13.20
N PHE A 215 -17.55 -11.90 12.13
CA PHE A 215 -18.99 -12.11 12.25
C PHE A 215 -19.41 -13.56 12.52
N ARG A 216 -18.55 -14.53 12.27
CA ARG A 216 -18.84 -15.93 12.60
C ARG A 216 -18.51 -16.28 14.05
N ASN A 217 -17.41 -15.74 14.57
CA ASN A 217 -16.83 -16.21 15.83
C ASN A 217 -16.97 -15.18 16.94
N ASP A 218 -16.76 -13.89 16.66
CA ASP A 218 -16.61 -12.85 17.67
C ASP A 218 -17.89 -11.99 17.81
N ASP A 219 -18.61 -11.76 16.72
CA ASP A 219 -19.83 -10.94 16.69
C ASP A 219 -20.92 -11.55 15.78
N PRO A 220 -21.44 -12.77 16.12
CA PRO A 220 -22.45 -13.43 15.29
C PRO A 220 -23.82 -12.75 15.31
N ALA A 221 -24.07 -11.86 16.27
CA ALA A 221 -25.28 -11.05 16.36
C ALA A 221 -25.16 -9.72 15.59
N HIS A 222 -23.99 -9.38 15.09
CA HIS A 222 -23.68 -8.12 14.41
C HIS A 222 -23.87 -6.87 15.27
N ASP A 223 -23.75 -7.00 16.60
CA ASP A 223 -23.93 -5.89 17.53
C ASP A 223 -22.85 -4.81 17.40
N LYS A 224 -21.68 -5.19 16.89
CA LYS A 224 -20.52 -4.31 16.71
C LYS A 224 -20.23 -3.95 15.23
N GLU A 225 -21.10 -4.33 14.29
CA GLU A 225 -20.87 -4.16 12.84
C GLU A 225 -20.59 -2.71 12.48
N GLU A 226 -21.40 -1.76 12.95
CA GLU A 226 -21.21 -0.33 12.67
C GLU A 226 -19.87 0.19 13.21
N ALA A 227 -19.49 -0.19 14.41
CA ALA A 227 -18.24 0.21 15.03
C ALA A 227 -17.02 -0.35 14.26
N LEU A 228 -17.11 -1.61 13.82
CA LEU A 228 -16.10 -2.24 13.00
C LEU A 228 -15.90 -1.48 11.68
N PHE A 229 -16.97 -1.24 10.92
CA PHE A 229 -16.86 -0.54 9.62
C PHE A 229 -16.41 0.91 9.78
N ARG A 230 -16.75 1.58 10.88
CA ARG A 230 -16.19 2.90 11.21
C ARG A 230 -14.68 2.85 11.43
N ALA A 231 -14.18 1.84 12.15
CA ALA A 231 -12.74 1.64 12.33
C ALA A 231 -12.03 1.30 11.01
N LEU A 232 -12.63 0.43 10.19
CA LEU A 232 -12.10 0.07 8.86
C LEU A 232 -12.06 1.25 7.89
N GLY A 233 -12.94 2.24 8.07
CA GLY A 233 -12.94 3.47 7.26
C GLY A 233 -11.60 4.23 7.29
N TYR A 234 -10.81 4.10 8.36
CA TYR A 234 -9.47 4.71 8.43
C TYR A 234 -8.44 4.05 7.51
N VAL A 235 -8.67 2.83 7.10
CA VAL A 235 -7.72 2.08 6.23
C VAL A 235 -8.33 1.75 4.86
N ASP A 236 -9.50 2.31 4.54
CA ASP A 236 -10.11 2.17 3.23
C ASP A 236 -9.43 3.08 2.20
N LEU A 237 -9.03 2.51 1.06
CA LEU A 237 -8.38 3.26 -0.02
C LEU A 237 -9.25 4.38 -0.58
N CYS A 238 -10.57 4.29 -0.49
CA CYS A 238 -11.49 5.35 -0.90
C CYS A 238 -11.24 6.67 -0.14
N GLY A 239 -10.81 6.60 1.13
CA GLY A 239 -10.43 7.77 1.92
C GLY A 239 -9.12 8.44 1.46
N PHE A 240 -8.20 7.67 0.85
CA PHE A 240 -6.94 8.20 0.33
C PHE A 240 -7.07 8.76 -1.09
N ALA A 241 -8.01 8.28 -1.88
CA ALA A 241 -8.16 8.66 -3.29
C ALA A 241 -8.24 10.19 -3.50
N PRO A 242 -9.02 10.97 -2.71
CA PRO A 242 -9.08 12.43 -2.85
C PRO A 242 -7.78 13.17 -2.52
N LEU A 243 -6.82 12.51 -1.86
CA LEU A 243 -5.53 13.07 -1.48
C LEU A 243 -4.46 12.90 -2.56
N LEU A 244 -4.72 12.07 -3.57
CA LEU A 244 -3.81 11.85 -4.71
C LEU A 244 -3.67 13.12 -5.53
N ARG A 245 -2.43 13.51 -5.85
CA ARG A 245 -2.12 14.66 -6.74
C ARG A 245 -1.31 14.24 -7.96
N GLY A 246 -0.61 13.12 -7.86
CA GLY A 246 0.19 12.57 -8.94
C GLY A 246 -0.64 11.79 -9.96
N GLU A 247 0.02 11.33 -11.02
CA GLU A 247 -0.59 10.47 -12.03
C GLU A 247 -0.84 9.07 -11.48
N LEU A 248 -2.07 8.56 -11.59
CA LEU A 248 -2.45 7.21 -11.20
C LEU A 248 -2.69 6.33 -12.43
N LEU A 249 -1.93 5.23 -12.54
CA LEU A 249 -2.24 4.10 -13.39
C LEU A 249 -2.90 3.01 -12.54
N LEU A 250 -4.19 2.79 -12.73
CA LEU A 250 -4.93 1.75 -12.04
C LEU A 250 -5.24 0.61 -13.00
N GLY A 251 -4.74 -0.59 -12.67
CA GLY A 251 -5.06 -1.82 -13.39
C GLY A 251 -6.11 -2.63 -12.65
N THR A 252 -7.24 -2.91 -13.30
CA THR A 252 -8.34 -3.71 -12.71
C THR A 252 -8.71 -4.90 -13.59
N GLY A 253 -9.02 -6.03 -12.96
CA GLY A 253 -9.59 -7.20 -13.64
C GLY A 253 -11.11 -7.20 -13.52
N LEU A 254 -11.83 -7.05 -14.63
CA LEU A 254 -13.30 -7.00 -14.61
C LEU A 254 -13.97 -8.29 -14.10
N MET A 255 -13.23 -9.38 -14.02
CA MET A 255 -13.70 -10.68 -13.50
C MET A 255 -13.06 -11.04 -12.16
N ASP A 256 -12.41 -10.08 -11.49
CA ASP A 256 -11.78 -10.33 -10.19
C ASP A 256 -12.88 -10.52 -9.13
N THR A 257 -12.80 -11.64 -8.42
CA THR A 257 -13.75 -12.02 -7.36
C THR A 257 -13.25 -11.72 -5.95
N VAL A 258 -12.01 -11.27 -5.81
CA VAL A 258 -11.37 -10.95 -4.53
C VAL A 258 -11.15 -9.45 -4.40
N ALA A 259 -10.40 -8.86 -5.33
CA ALA A 259 -10.25 -7.42 -5.45
C ALA A 259 -11.32 -6.88 -6.42
N LEU A 260 -12.53 -6.68 -5.91
CA LEU A 260 -13.73 -6.39 -6.72
C LEU A 260 -13.51 -5.18 -7.64
N PRO A 261 -13.87 -5.28 -8.93
CA PRO A 261 -13.78 -4.13 -9.86
C PRO A 261 -14.51 -2.90 -9.34
N ALA A 262 -15.69 -3.06 -8.73
CA ALA A 262 -16.46 -1.94 -8.19
C ALA A 262 -15.68 -1.19 -7.09
N ALA A 263 -15.03 -1.91 -6.17
CA ALA A 263 -14.21 -1.30 -5.13
C ALA A 263 -13.00 -0.54 -5.69
N GLN A 264 -12.37 -1.07 -6.74
CA GLN A 264 -11.26 -0.42 -7.42
C GLN A 264 -11.71 0.84 -8.19
N TYR A 265 -12.87 0.78 -8.84
CA TYR A 265 -13.46 1.93 -9.52
C TYR A 265 -13.90 3.02 -8.52
N ALA A 266 -14.35 2.66 -7.31
CA ALA A 266 -14.64 3.63 -6.25
C ALA A 266 -13.40 4.45 -5.85
N VAL A 267 -12.21 3.86 -5.92
CA VAL A 267 -10.93 4.57 -5.71
C VAL A 267 -10.56 5.44 -6.90
N TYR A 268 -10.93 5.03 -8.12
CA TYR A 268 -10.57 5.73 -9.36
C TYR A 268 -11.48 6.92 -9.66
N ASN A 269 -12.79 6.80 -9.44
CA ASN A 269 -13.81 7.80 -9.74
C ASN A 269 -13.81 8.97 -8.73
#